data_597a86e1f3e00911e7718c314a315573
#
_entry.id   597a86e1f3e00911e7718c314a315573
#
_cell.length_a   1.000
_cell.length_b   1.000
_cell.length_c   1.000
_cell.angle_alpha   90.00
_cell.angle_beta   90.00
_cell.angle_gamma   90.00
#
_symmetry.space_group_name_H-M   'P 1'
#
loop_
_entity.id
_entity.type
_entity.pdbx_description
1 polymer ?
#
loop_
_entity_poly.entity_id
_entity_poly.type
_entity_poly.pdbx_seq_one_letter_code
_entity_poly.pdbx_strand_id
1 'polypeptide(L)'
;MPSESRFSKTVIDIDNRSFTIQVLLFDNGSFVSISEGQEKIGGLTASIGTGTVPITTSIIPAKSESLFLKLISDQLSSIIAGVNIVSVFIPKELENKTAKILIGKIKEIIGK
;
A
#
# COMPACT_ATOMS: atom_id res chain seq x y z
N MET A 1 26.07 -0.75 -11.52
CA MET A 1 25.20 -1.46 -10.90
C MET A 1 24.06 -1.88 -11.70
N PRO A 2 23.87 -3.02 -11.76
CA PRO A 2 22.76 -3.44 -12.52
C PRO A 2 21.55 -2.95 -11.85
N SER A 3 20.75 -2.43 -12.62
CA SER A 3 19.57 -1.95 -12.09
C SER A 3 18.60 -3.06 -12.11
N GLU A 4 18.29 -3.55 -11.00
CA GLU A 4 17.18 -4.42 -10.91
C GLU A 4 15.95 -3.60 -10.89
N SER A 5 14.89 -4.17 -11.37
CA SER A 5 13.62 -3.51 -11.35
C SER A 5 13.17 -3.35 -9.90
N ARG A 6 12.89 -2.13 -9.53
CA ARG A 6 12.37 -1.84 -8.19
C ARG A 6 10.91 -1.45 -8.27
N PHE A 7 10.29 -1.68 -9.39
CA PHE A 7 8.88 -1.38 -9.61
C PHE A 7 8.15 -2.68 -9.93
N SER A 8 7.03 -2.90 -9.26
CA SER A 8 6.17 -4.05 -9.50
C SER A 8 4.76 -3.58 -9.70
N LYS A 9 4.05 -4.21 -10.62
CA LYS A 9 2.65 -3.93 -10.84
C LYS A 9 1.94 -5.27 -10.98
N THR A 10 0.93 -5.47 -10.16
CA THR A 10 0.19 -6.73 -10.12
C THR A 10 -1.29 -6.45 -10.09
N VAL A 11 -2.05 -7.18 -10.89
CA VAL A 11 -3.50 -7.11 -10.88
C VAL A 11 -4.02 -8.37 -10.23
N ILE A 12 -4.94 -8.22 -9.28
CA ILE A 12 -5.51 -9.35 -8.59
C ILE A 12 -7.03 -9.19 -8.55
N ASP A 13 -7.72 -10.27 -8.87
CA ASP A 13 -9.18 -10.28 -8.88
C ASP A 13 -9.68 -11.02 -7.65
N ILE A 14 -10.56 -10.39 -6.91
CA ILE A 14 -11.15 -10.99 -5.71
C ILE A 14 -12.64 -10.70 -5.75
N ASP A 15 -13.46 -11.73 -5.82
CA ASP A 15 -14.93 -11.61 -5.76
C ASP A 15 -15.46 -10.60 -6.78
N ASN A 16 -15.02 -10.74 -8.03
CA ASN A 16 -15.43 -9.88 -9.14
C ASN A 16 -14.99 -8.44 -9.01
N ARG A 17 -14.01 -8.19 -8.17
CA ARG A 17 -13.40 -6.87 -8.03
C ARG A 17 -11.95 -6.97 -8.47
N SER A 18 -11.51 -6.01 -9.25
CA SER A 18 -10.16 -6.02 -9.80
C SER A 18 -9.34 -4.94 -9.13
N PHE A 19 -8.24 -5.34 -8.52
CA PHE A 19 -7.35 -4.42 -7.80
C PHE A 19 -6.00 -4.41 -8.48
N THR A 20 -5.44 -3.22 -8.61
CA THR A 20 -4.08 -3.07 -9.13
C THR A 20 -3.19 -2.59 -8.01
N ILE A 21 -2.12 -3.34 -7.77
CA ILE A 21 -1.14 -3.00 -6.75
C ILE A 21 0.14 -2.61 -7.44
N GLN A 22 0.63 -1.42 -7.14
CA GLN A 22 1.90 -0.95 -7.69
C GLN A 22 2.82 -0.63 -6.53
N VAL A 23 4.05 -1.12 -6.61
CA VAL A 23 5.04 -0.92 -5.57
C VAL A 23 6.30 -0.39 -6.20
N LEU A 24 6.78 0.73 -5.71
CA LEU A 24 8.03 1.32 -6.15
C LEU A 24 8.95 1.42 -4.94
N LEU A 25 10.11 0.81 -5.03
CA LEU A 25 11.04 0.75 -3.92
C LEU A 25 12.17 1.75 -4.11
N PHE A 26 12.52 2.41 -3.02
CA PHE A 26 13.64 3.34 -2.98
C PHE A 26 14.60 2.88 -1.89
N ASP A 27 15.79 3.44 -1.89
CA ASP A 27 16.78 3.08 -0.87
C ASP A 27 16.30 3.42 0.52
N ASN A 28 15.46 4.44 0.66
CA ASN A 28 15.01 4.88 1.96
C ASN A 28 13.52 4.73 2.17
N GLY A 29 12.86 3.87 1.39
CA GLY A 29 11.43 3.68 1.61
C GLY A 29 10.71 3.12 0.40
N SER A 30 9.40 3.37 0.35
CA SER A 30 8.57 2.82 -0.71
C SER A 30 7.41 3.73 -1.05
N PHE A 31 6.87 3.54 -2.25
CA PHE A 31 5.59 4.10 -2.65
C PHE A 31 4.70 2.93 -3.06
N VAL A 32 3.55 2.78 -2.42
CA VAL A 32 2.62 1.70 -2.70
C VAL A 32 1.28 2.29 -3.09
N SER A 33 0.74 1.84 -4.22
CA SER A 33 -0.55 2.29 -4.70
C SER A 33 -1.46 1.08 -4.86
N ILE A 34 -2.65 1.18 -4.30
CA ILE A 34 -3.69 0.16 -4.48
C ILE A 34 -4.90 0.86 -5.06
N SER A 35 -5.37 0.41 -6.21
CA SER A 35 -6.53 1.00 -6.84
C SER A 35 -7.46 -0.09 -7.34
N GLU A 36 -8.74 0.19 -7.27
CA GLU A 36 -9.76 -0.72 -7.77
C GLU A 36 -10.33 -0.15 -9.05
N GLY A 37 -10.30 -0.94 -10.13
CA GLY A 37 -10.80 -0.48 -11.41
C GLY A 37 -9.82 0.45 -12.07
N GLN A 38 -10.06 1.73 -11.97
CA GLN A 38 -9.17 2.72 -12.57
C GLN A 38 -7.95 2.95 -11.68
N GLU A 39 -6.82 3.21 -12.30
CA GLU A 39 -5.59 3.47 -11.55
C GLU A 39 -5.54 4.94 -11.19
N LYS A 40 -5.94 5.24 -9.99
CA LYS A 40 -6.02 6.61 -9.50
C LYS A 40 -5.34 6.74 -8.15
N ILE A 41 -4.93 7.94 -7.84
CA ILE A 41 -4.46 8.26 -6.50
C ILE A 41 -5.68 8.55 -5.65
N GLY A 42 -5.76 7.89 -4.51
CA GLY A 42 -6.85 8.10 -3.58
C GLY A 42 -6.37 8.67 -2.28
N GLY A 43 -6.87 8.15 -1.16
CA GLY A 43 -6.37 8.56 0.14
C GLY A 43 -4.89 8.30 0.22
N LEU A 44 -4.14 9.25 0.76
CA LEU A 44 -2.68 9.18 0.74
C LEU A 44 -2.13 9.42 2.12
N THR A 45 -1.24 8.53 2.56
CA THR A 45 -0.55 8.70 3.83
C THR A 45 0.95 8.58 3.63
N ALA A 46 1.70 9.20 4.54
CA ALA A 46 3.13 8.98 4.63
C ALA A 46 3.43 8.52 6.05
N SER A 47 4.28 7.51 6.16
CA SER A 47 4.68 7.02 7.47
C SER A 47 6.19 6.87 7.52
N ILE A 48 6.73 6.99 8.73
CA ILE A 48 8.16 6.84 8.96
C ILE A 48 8.34 5.76 10.02
N GLY A 49 9.04 4.69 9.63
CA GLY A 49 9.30 3.60 10.55
C GLY A 49 10.71 3.65 11.05
N THR A 50 10.95 4.47 12.06
CA THR A 50 12.29 4.66 12.57
C THR A 50 12.48 4.16 13.98
N GLY A 51 11.45 3.60 14.60
CA GLY A 51 11.56 3.14 15.97
C GLY A 51 10.54 2.09 16.25
N THR A 52 10.12 2.02 17.50
CA THR A 52 9.16 1.02 17.90
C THR A 52 7.75 1.36 17.43
N VAL A 53 7.46 2.66 17.27
CA VAL A 53 6.13 3.09 16.85
C VAL A 53 6.26 3.94 15.61
N PRO A 54 5.60 3.54 14.52
CA PRO A 54 5.66 4.35 13.30
C PRO A 54 4.89 5.64 13.46
N ILE A 55 5.34 6.67 12.77
CA ILE A 55 4.64 7.95 12.73
C ILE A 55 3.96 8.02 11.38
N THR A 56 2.64 8.15 11.39
CA THR A 56 1.85 8.15 10.17
C THR A 56 1.06 9.45 10.07
N THR A 57 1.12 10.08 8.92
CA THR A 57 0.42 11.33 8.66
C THR A 57 -0.45 11.17 7.42
N SER A 58 -1.69 11.61 7.52
CA SER A 58 -2.58 11.62 6.37
C SER A 58 -2.31 12.87 5.54
N ILE A 59 -2.05 12.67 4.26
CA ILE A 59 -1.82 13.78 3.33
C ILE A 59 -3.11 14.09 2.59
N ILE A 60 -3.78 13.06 2.11
CA ILE A 60 -5.08 13.18 1.46
C ILE A 60 -6.01 12.26 2.22
N PRO A 61 -7.07 12.79 2.82
CA PRO A 61 -7.98 11.94 3.60
C PRO A 61 -8.67 10.91 2.70
N ALA A 62 -8.75 9.69 3.18
CA ALA A 62 -9.47 8.65 2.46
C ALA A 62 -10.97 8.89 2.65
N LYS A 63 -11.72 8.69 1.58
CA LYS A 63 -13.15 8.90 1.63
C LYS A 63 -13.89 7.69 2.20
N SER A 64 -13.41 6.50 1.91
CA SER A 64 -14.12 5.32 2.35
C SER A 64 -13.26 4.30 3.05
N GLU A 65 -12.00 4.13 2.67
CA GLU A 65 -11.20 3.05 3.22
C GLU A 65 -10.06 3.54 4.10
N SER A 66 -10.39 4.42 5.04
CA SER A 66 -9.35 5.00 5.89
C SER A 66 -8.71 3.97 6.81
N LEU A 67 -9.48 3.00 7.29
CA LEU A 67 -8.93 1.96 8.17
C LEU A 67 -7.96 1.07 7.39
N PHE A 68 -8.33 0.69 6.17
CA PHE A 68 -7.47 -0.13 5.34
C PHE A 68 -6.18 0.61 5.03
N LEU A 69 -6.29 1.90 4.69
CA LEU A 69 -5.12 2.72 4.41
C LEU A 69 -4.18 2.77 5.60
N LYS A 70 -4.74 2.94 6.79
CA LYS A 70 -3.93 2.99 8.00
C LYS A 70 -3.27 1.64 8.27
N LEU A 71 -4.01 0.56 8.07
CA LEU A 71 -3.47 -0.77 8.30
C LEU A 71 -2.27 -1.04 7.40
N ILE A 72 -2.39 -0.70 6.12
CA ILE A 72 -1.29 -0.92 5.19
C ILE A 72 -0.10 -0.06 5.57
N SER A 73 -0.35 1.20 5.92
CA SER A 73 0.73 2.10 6.29
C SER A 73 1.49 1.57 7.50
N ASP A 74 0.77 1.10 8.50
CA ASP A 74 1.39 0.56 9.70
C ASP A 74 2.17 -0.72 9.39
N GLN A 75 1.60 -1.59 8.56
CA GLN A 75 2.28 -2.84 8.21
C GLN A 75 3.57 -2.56 7.43
N LEU A 76 3.52 -1.62 6.50
CA LEU A 76 4.72 -1.30 5.74
C LEU A 76 5.80 -0.70 6.61
N SER A 77 5.42 0.13 7.55
CA SER A 77 6.39 0.75 8.46
C SER A 77 7.11 -0.28 9.31
N SER A 78 6.47 -1.41 9.58
CA SER A 78 7.11 -2.46 10.35
C SER A 78 8.01 -3.35 9.50
N ILE A 79 7.87 -3.28 8.17
CA ILE A 79 8.65 -4.13 7.27
C ILE A 79 9.76 -3.33 6.61
N ILE A 80 9.47 -2.11 6.18
CA ILE A 80 10.41 -1.28 5.45
C ILE A 80 10.79 -0.10 6.32
N ALA A 81 12.05 -0.01 6.67
CA ALA A 81 12.54 1.13 7.41
C ALA A 81 12.52 2.34 6.50
N GLY A 82 12.31 3.51 7.08
CA GLY A 82 12.34 4.75 6.34
C GLY A 82 10.95 5.26 6.04
N VAL A 83 10.81 5.87 4.87
CA VAL A 83 9.59 6.58 4.49
C VAL A 83 8.74 5.68 3.62
N ASN A 84 7.46 5.55 3.99
CA ASN A 84 6.53 4.74 3.20
C ASN A 84 5.31 5.58 2.85
N ILE A 85 5.04 5.71 1.56
CA ILE A 85 3.91 6.49 1.08
C ILE A 85 2.91 5.52 0.47
N VAL A 86 1.65 5.62 0.90
CA VAL A 86 0.61 4.69 0.47
C VAL A 86 -0.57 5.46 -0.06
N SER A 87 -1.04 5.06 -1.24
CA SER A 87 -2.23 5.61 -1.86
C SER A 87 -3.25 4.49 -2.02
N VAL A 88 -4.49 4.72 -1.61
CA VAL A 88 -5.56 3.74 -1.75
C VAL A 88 -6.76 4.40 -2.42
N PHE A 89 -7.11 3.90 -3.60
CA PHE A 89 -8.32 4.31 -4.30
C PHE A 89 -9.23 3.10 -4.41
N ILE A 90 -10.15 2.96 -3.47
CA ILE A 90 -11.10 1.87 -3.42
C ILE A 90 -12.46 2.48 -3.12
N PRO A 91 -13.33 2.59 -4.13
CA PRO A 91 -14.59 3.30 -3.94
C PRO A 91 -15.61 2.57 -3.08
N LYS A 92 -15.44 1.28 -2.88
CA LYS A 92 -16.38 0.52 -2.09
C LYS A 92 -15.68 -0.08 -0.89
N GLU A 93 -16.44 -0.32 0.15
CA GLU A 93 -15.92 -0.91 1.38
C GLU A 93 -15.31 -2.28 1.11
N LEU A 94 -14.23 -2.59 1.80
CA LEU A 94 -13.58 -3.88 1.70
C LEU A 94 -14.03 -4.79 2.84
N GLU A 95 -14.24 -6.06 2.50
CA GLU A 95 -14.42 -7.07 3.52
C GLU A 95 -13.07 -7.41 4.13
N ASN A 96 -13.10 -7.88 5.37
CA ASN A 96 -11.86 -8.24 6.06
C ASN A 96 -11.05 -9.27 5.28
N LYS A 97 -11.73 -10.22 4.67
CA LYS A 97 -11.06 -11.25 3.89
C LYS A 97 -10.29 -10.62 2.72
N THR A 98 -10.92 -9.71 2.02
CA THR A 98 -10.29 -9.05 0.89
C THR A 98 -9.11 -8.20 1.33
N ALA A 99 -9.27 -7.48 2.43
CA ALA A 99 -8.20 -6.66 2.96
C ALA A 99 -6.98 -7.51 3.30
N LYS A 100 -7.20 -8.66 3.93
CA LYS A 100 -6.10 -9.55 4.29
C LYS A 100 -5.38 -10.08 3.06
N ILE A 101 -6.12 -10.42 2.01
CA ILE A 101 -5.51 -10.90 0.79
C ILE A 101 -4.65 -9.82 0.16
N LEU A 102 -5.14 -8.59 0.12
CA LEU A 102 -4.39 -7.49 -0.46
C LEU A 102 -3.12 -7.20 0.34
N ILE A 103 -3.21 -7.19 1.65
CA ILE A 103 -2.06 -6.95 2.50
C ILE A 103 -1.03 -8.06 2.32
N GLY A 104 -1.50 -9.29 2.26
CA GLY A 104 -0.60 -10.43 2.05
C GLY A 104 0.13 -10.34 0.72
N LYS A 105 -0.58 -9.89 -0.32
CA LYS A 105 0.04 -9.75 -1.63
C LYS A 105 1.09 -8.65 -1.64
N ILE A 106 0.82 -7.57 -0.96
CA ILE A 106 1.80 -6.49 -0.87
C ILE A 106 3.06 -6.96 -0.17
N LYS A 107 2.90 -7.69 0.93
CA LYS A 107 4.06 -8.24 1.64
C LYS A 107 4.87 -9.17 0.75
N GLU A 108 4.17 -9.98 -0.02
CA GLU A 108 4.81 -10.89 -0.94
C GLU A 108 5.63 -10.15 -2.00
N ILE A 109 5.05 -9.09 -2.55
CA ILE A 109 5.71 -8.29 -3.58
C ILE A 109 6.96 -7.61 -3.02
N ILE A 110 6.86 -7.10 -1.82
CA ILE A 110 7.99 -6.38 -1.21
C ILE A 110 9.11 -7.35 -0.86
N GLY A 111 8.79 -8.59 -0.74
CA GLY A 111 9.86 -9.46 -0.67
C GLY A 111 10.04 -10.09 0.55
N LYS A 112 9.02 -10.12 0.76
CA LYS A 112 9.29 -11.01 1.49
C LYS A 112 10.12 -11.15 2.28
#